data_23a592d661d0b224ec5491a1e9cedf1e
#
_entry.id   23a592d661d0b224ec5491a1e9cedf1e
#
_cell.length_a   1.000
_cell.length_b   1.000
_cell.length_c   1.000
_cell.angle_alpha   90.00
_cell.angle_beta   90.00
_cell.angle_gamma   90.00
#
_symmetry.space_group_name_H-M   'P 1'
#
loop_
_entity.id
_entity.type
_entity.pdbx_description
1 polymer ?
#
loop_
_entity_poly.entity_id
_entity_poly.type
_entity_poly.pdbx_seq_one_letter_code
_entity_poly.pdbx_strand_id
1 'polypeptide(L)'
;MVTLLLTAGLTASLGGAQAQSASGGDPDLEAYAPDPTLTPGTASTLTIQIANDATTRYDSPPERARVTTARNVVVELDAGDAPLTVETGEHSVGSITETEPRSVPFAVDVPEDAEPGTYEVDVEMTYSYTSFRRPGTGENERTYTVTETVDIEIDDAPQFRLTTADDSRLQVGETGPFAVTVENVGGETARNVAV
;
A
#
# COMPACT_ATOMS: atom_id res chain seq x y z
N MET A 1 -20.75 0.14 88.10
CA MET A 1 -19.54 -0.32 87.44
C MET A 1 -19.96 -0.88 86.11
N VAL A 2 -19.80 -0.09 85.06
CA VAL A 2 -20.19 -0.49 83.66
C VAL A 2 -18.93 -0.71 82.91
N THR A 3 -18.72 -1.96 82.42
CA THR A 3 -17.54 -2.35 81.64
C THR A 3 -17.87 -2.22 80.15
N LEU A 4 -17.21 -1.30 79.43
CA LEU A 4 -17.37 -1.04 78.02
C LEU A 4 -16.33 -1.94 77.30
N LEU A 5 -16.81 -2.97 76.52
CA LEU A 5 -15.97 -3.74 75.66
C LEU A 5 -15.87 -3.03 74.27
N LEU A 6 -14.65 -2.61 73.92
CA LEU A 6 -14.33 -2.05 72.61
C LEU A 6 -13.86 -3.18 71.72
N THR A 7 -14.68 -3.61 70.76
CA THR A 7 -14.27 -4.56 69.71
C THR A 7 -13.69 -3.77 68.54
N ALA A 8 -12.37 -3.88 68.33
CA ALA A 8 -11.69 -3.36 67.16
C ALA A 8 -11.93 -4.31 65.97
N GLY A 9 -12.76 -3.88 65.03
CA GLY A 9 -12.95 -4.59 63.73
C GLY A 9 -11.76 -4.39 62.80
N LEU A 10 -11.02 -5.45 62.54
CA LEU A 10 -9.95 -5.47 61.55
C LEU A 10 -10.59 -5.68 60.15
N THR A 11 -10.77 -4.59 59.39
CA THR A 11 -11.15 -4.70 58.00
C THR A 11 -9.92 -5.03 57.14
N ALA A 12 -9.75 -6.29 56.81
CA ALA A 12 -8.79 -6.71 55.80
C ALA A 12 -9.31 -6.27 54.42
N SER A 13 -8.73 -5.24 53.85
CA SER A 13 -8.93 -4.88 52.45
C SER A 13 -8.24 -5.97 51.57
N LEU A 14 -9.05 -6.88 51.03
CA LEU A 14 -8.63 -7.75 49.91
C LEU A 14 -8.38 -6.85 48.70
N GLY A 15 -7.13 -6.41 48.55
CA GLY A 15 -6.67 -5.82 47.30
C GLY A 15 -6.81 -6.89 46.23
N GLY A 16 -7.83 -6.77 45.38
CA GLY A 16 -7.99 -7.62 44.23
C GLY A 16 -6.76 -7.49 43.33
N ALA A 17 -5.93 -8.54 43.29
CA ALA A 17 -4.90 -8.65 42.27
C ALA A 17 -5.62 -8.69 40.94
N GLN A 18 -5.60 -7.59 40.20
CA GLN A 18 -6.02 -7.54 38.83
C GLN A 18 -5.13 -8.54 38.07
N ALA A 19 -5.72 -9.63 37.61
CA ALA A 19 -5.02 -10.57 36.75
C ALA A 19 -4.63 -9.81 35.47
N GLN A 20 -3.35 -9.54 35.33
CA GLN A 20 -2.83 -8.86 34.14
C GLN A 20 -2.91 -9.87 33.00
N SER A 21 -3.86 -9.66 32.08
CA SER A 21 -4.08 -10.53 30.93
C SER A 21 -2.93 -10.38 29.94
N ALA A 22 -2.44 -11.51 29.43
CA ALA A 22 -1.51 -11.51 28.33
C ALA A 22 -2.25 -11.16 27.04
N SER A 23 -1.57 -10.49 26.09
CA SER A 23 -2.08 -10.23 24.75
C SER A 23 -1.12 -10.82 23.75
N GLY A 24 -1.65 -11.44 22.71
CA GLY A 24 -0.90 -11.97 21.58
C GLY A 24 -1.69 -11.74 20.29
N GLY A 25 -1.01 -11.38 19.23
CA GLY A 25 -1.60 -11.13 17.92
C GLY A 25 -0.53 -11.15 16.84
N ASP A 26 -1.02 -11.17 15.64
CA ASP A 26 -0.19 -11.10 14.43
C ASP A 26 -0.88 -10.13 13.47
N PRO A 27 -0.22 -9.03 13.02
CA PRO A 27 -0.67 -8.23 11.89
C PRO A 27 -0.68 -9.10 10.63
N ASP A 28 -1.65 -8.84 9.77
CA ASP A 28 -1.77 -9.48 8.46
C ASP A 28 -1.94 -8.38 7.42
N LEU A 29 -0.88 -8.12 6.65
CA LEU A 29 -0.87 -7.04 5.67
C LEU A 29 -1.27 -7.57 4.32
N GLU A 30 -2.30 -6.97 3.73
CA GLU A 30 -2.81 -7.24 2.40
C GLU A 30 -2.60 -6.02 1.51
N ALA A 31 -2.16 -6.23 0.26
CA ALA A 31 -1.93 -5.19 -0.72
C ALA A 31 -2.91 -5.32 -1.90
N TYR A 32 -3.39 -4.18 -2.41
CA TYR A 32 -4.20 -4.14 -3.62
C TYR A 32 -4.06 -2.79 -4.35
N ALA A 33 -4.32 -2.78 -5.65
CA ALA A 33 -4.36 -1.57 -6.46
C ALA A 33 -5.82 -1.16 -6.70
N PRO A 34 -6.29 0.00 -6.16
CA PRO A 34 -7.66 0.47 -6.40
C PRO A 34 -7.91 0.89 -7.85
N ASP A 35 -6.88 1.33 -8.53
CA ASP A 35 -6.87 1.75 -9.93
C ASP A 35 -5.65 1.10 -10.62
N PRO A 36 -5.83 -0.16 -11.10
CA PRO A 36 -4.72 -0.97 -11.59
C PRO A 36 -4.37 -0.70 -13.06
N THR A 37 -5.12 0.17 -13.77
CA THR A 37 -4.96 0.36 -15.22
C THR A 37 -3.84 1.33 -15.54
N LEU A 38 -2.90 0.91 -16.37
CA LEU A 38 -1.77 1.67 -16.85
C LEU A 38 -1.82 1.83 -18.37
N THR A 39 -1.38 2.98 -18.88
CA THR A 39 -1.37 3.27 -20.32
C THR A 39 0.05 3.20 -20.85
N PRO A 40 0.32 2.42 -21.94
CA PRO A 40 1.63 2.35 -22.56
C PRO A 40 2.16 3.72 -23.02
N GLY A 41 3.47 3.88 -23.02
CA GLY A 41 4.13 5.12 -23.46
C GLY A 41 3.99 6.31 -22.50
N THR A 42 3.52 6.07 -21.26
CA THR A 42 3.33 7.14 -20.28
C THR A 42 3.97 6.79 -18.96
N ALA A 43 4.66 7.78 -18.36
CA ALA A 43 5.01 7.71 -16.95
C ALA A 43 3.76 7.91 -16.11
N SER A 44 3.46 6.97 -15.24
CA SER A 44 2.23 6.92 -14.43
C SER A 44 2.56 6.74 -12.95
N THR A 45 1.55 6.92 -12.12
CA THR A 45 1.65 6.59 -10.69
C THR A 45 0.71 5.44 -10.38
N LEU A 46 1.28 4.27 -10.06
CA LEU A 46 0.53 3.14 -9.53
C LEU A 46 0.40 3.32 -8.02
N THR A 47 -0.82 3.37 -7.51
CA THR A 47 -1.08 3.49 -6.08
C THR A 47 -1.45 2.14 -5.51
N ILE A 48 -0.64 1.66 -4.58
CA ILE A 48 -0.92 0.44 -3.81
C ILE A 48 -1.57 0.83 -2.49
N GLN A 49 -2.70 0.22 -2.16
CA GLN A 49 -3.30 0.32 -0.84
C GLN A 49 -2.93 -0.90 -0.01
N ILE A 50 -2.54 -0.65 1.24
CA ILE A 50 -2.18 -1.69 2.19
C ILE A 50 -3.16 -1.63 3.36
N ALA A 51 -3.85 -2.73 3.58
CA ALA A 51 -4.73 -2.95 4.71
C ALA A 51 -4.06 -3.89 5.73
N ASN A 52 -4.59 -3.94 6.95
CA ASN A 52 -4.11 -4.85 8.00
C ASN A 52 -5.31 -5.58 8.60
N ASP A 53 -5.47 -6.86 8.26
CA ASP A 53 -6.50 -7.75 8.80
C ASP A 53 -5.96 -8.61 9.97
N ALA A 54 -5.44 -7.92 10.99
CA ALA A 54 -4.74 -8.53 12.09
C ALA A 54 -5.59 -9.52 12.89
N THR A 55 -4.97 -10.61 13.30
CA THR A 55 -5.58 -11.61 14.18
C THR A 55 -5.08 -11.51 15.61
N THR A 56 -5.95 -11.82 16.59
CA THR A 56 -5.60 -11.88 18.01
C THR A 56 -5.82 -13.27 18.58
N ARG A 57 -4.86 -13.75 19.36
CA ARG A 57 -4.95 -15.03 20.07
C ARG A 57 -5.50 -14.87 21.49
N TYR A 58 -5.18 -13.75 22.12
CA TYR A 58 -5.62 -13.38 23.46
C TYR A 58 -6.00 -11.92 23.41
N ASP A 59 -7.28 -11.62 23.61
CA ASP A 59 -7.80 -10.26 23.46
C ASP A 59 -7.92 -9.60 24.84
N SER A 60 -6.97 -8.71 25.15
CA SER A 60 -7.09 -7.75 26.22
C SER A 60 -7.26 -6.37 25.60
N PRO A 61 -8.45 -5.75 25.64
CA PRO A 61 -8.76 -4.54 24.90
C PRO A 61 -7.71 -3.42 24.99
N PRO A 62 -7.11 -3.10 26.13
CA PRO A 62 -6.11 -2.03 26.21
C PRO A 62 -4.78 -2.37 25.52
N GLU A 63 -4.50 -3.64 25.26
CA GLU A 63 -3.24 -4.10 24.66
C GLU A 63 -3.40 -4.56 23.20
N ARG A 64 -4.64 -4.66 22.69
CA ARG A 64 -4.93 -5.14 21.34
C ARG A 64 -4.12 -4.40 20.28
N ALA A 65 -4.22 -3.07 20.26
CA ALA A 65 -3.51 -2.25 19.28
C ALA A 65 -1.99 -2.46 19.27
N ARG A 66 -1.38 -2.88 20.38
CA ARG A 66 0.07 -3.14 20.44
C ARG A 66 0.47 -4.40 19.69
N VAL A 67 -0.39 -5.42 19.69
CA VAL A 67 -0.10 -6.73 19.09
C VAL A 67 -0.66 -6.87 17.68
N THR A 68 -1.56 -5.95 17.26
CA THR A 68 -2.18 -5.95 15.92
C THR A 68 -1.62 -4.87 15.00
N THR A 69 -0.82 -3.93 15.49
CA THR A 69 -0.25 -2.87 14.66
C THR A 69 1.08 -3.32 14.05
N ALA A 70 1.17 -3.27 12.72
CA ALA A 70 2.42 -3.34 12.00
C ALA A 70 3.16 -2.01 12.13
N ARG A 71 4.43 -2.03 12.52
CA ARG A 71 5.27 -0.84 12.74
C ARG A 71 6.49 -0.87 11.83
N ASN A 72 7.06 0.31 11.58
CA ASN A 72 8.24 0.47 10.72
C ASN A 72 8.04 -0.22 9.37
N VAL A 73 6.84 -0.08 8.81
CA VAL A 73 6.50 -0.72 7.54
C VAL A 73 7.28 -0.07 6.42
N VAL A 74 8.01 -0.90 5.69
CA VAL A 74 8.70 -0.55 4.45
C VAL A 74 8.09 -1.36 3.34
N VAL A 75 7.83 -0.73 2.21
CA VAL A 75 7.16 -1.31 1.05
C VAL A 75 8.01 -1.14 -0.18
N GLU A 76 8.21 -2.20 -0.92
CA GLU A 76 8.89 -2.24 -2.22
C GLU A 76 7.96 -2.85 -3.26
N LEU A 77 7.99 -2.32 -4.48
CA LEU A 77 7.25 -2.84 -5.62
C LEU A 77 8.25 -3.47 -6.61
N ASP A 78 8.03 -4.73 -6.95
CA ASP A 78 8.76 -5.43 -8.01
C ASP A 78 7.84 -5.67 -9.20
N ALA A 79 8.30 -5.30 -10.39
CA ALA A 79 7.53 -5.45 -11.63
C ALA A 79 7.36 -6.93 -12.04
N GLY A 80 8.21 -7.83 -11.56
CA GLY A 80 8.21 -9.23 -12.00
C GLY A 80 8.36 -9.36 -13.52
N ASP A 81 7.40 -10.04 -14.14
CA ASP A 81 7.33 -10.21 -15.60
C ASP A 81 6.49 -9.11 -16.29
N ALA A 82 5.96 -8.14 -15.56
CA ALA A 82 5.18 -7.04 -16.13
C ALA A 82 6.07 -6.11 -16.97
N PRO A 83 5.63 -5.69 -18.16
CA PRO A 83 6.42 -4.83 -19.05
C PRO A 83 6.37 -3.36 -18.58
N LEU A 84 6.88 -3.10 -17.39
CA LEU A 84 7.02 -1.76 -16.81
C LEU A 84 8.33 -1.64 -16.04
N THR A 85 8.74 -0.40 -15.82
CA THR A 85 9.88 -0.07 -14.96
C THR A 85 9.37 0.67 -13.73
N VAL A 86 9.74 0.19 -12.54
CA VAL A 86 9.46 0.89 -11.29
C VAL A 86 10.59 1.89 -11.02
N GLU A 87 10.23 3.18 -11.05
CA GLU A 87 11.18 4.29 -10.86
C GLU A 87 11.36 4.64 -9.36
N THR A 88 10.45 4.20 -8.53
CA THR A 88 10.46 4.48 -7.10
C THR A 88 11.05 3.29 -6.33
N GLY A 89 12.02 3.54 -5.48
CA GLY A 89 12.55 2.53 -4.56
C GLY A 89 11.63 2.28 -3.35
N GLU A 90 12.20 1.74 -2.28
CA GLU A 90 11.50 1.47 -1.02
C GLU A 90 10.79 2.70 -0.44
N HIS A 91 9.56 2.49 0.05
CA HIS A 91 8.78 3.48 0.76
C HIS A 91 8.65 3.14 2.25
N SER A 92 9.05 4.06 3.13
CA SER A 92 8.75 3.95 4.57
C SER A 92 7.36 4.52 4.86
N VAL A 93 6.43 3.66 5.27
CA VAL A 93 4.99 3.99 5.48
C VAL A 93 4.69 4.29 6.94
N GLY A 94 5.55 3.84 7.86
CA GLY A 94 5.37 4.01 9.28
C GLY A 94 4.55 2.89 9.92
N SER A 95 3.39 3.18 10.47
CA SER A 95 2.55 2.18 11.13
C SER A 95 1.23 1.98 10.40
N ILE A 96 0.78 0.73 10.31
CA ILE A 96 -0.51 0.34 9.74
C ILE A 96 -1.33 -0.38 10.83
N THR A 97 -2.51 0.16 11.11
CA THR A 97 -3.46 -0.38 12.08
C THR A 97 -4.61 -1.10 11.37
N GLU A 98 -5.42 -1.85 12.10
CA GLU A 98 -6.62 -2.53 11.56
C GLU A 98 -7.67 -1.55 10.99
N THR A 99 -7.62 -0.26 11.35
CA THR A 99 -8.66 0.72 10.99
C THR A 99 -8.20 1.77 9.98
N GLU A 100 -6.90 1.85 9.70
CA GLU A 100 -6.33 2.87 8.84
C GLU A 100 -5.43 2.25 7.75
N PRO A 101 -5.99 1.90 6.59
CA PRO A 101 -5.19 1.50 5.44
C PRO A 101 -4.29 2.64 4.97
N ARG A 102 -3.18 2.30 4.30
CA ARG A 102 -2.21 3.26 3.77
C ARG A 102 -2.13 3.15 2.26
N SER A 103 -2.07 4.31 1.62
CA SER A 103 -1.83 4.43 0.18
C SER A 103 -0.36 4.74 -0.06
N VAL A 104 0.28 3.97 -0.91
CA VAL A 104 1.69 4.10 -1.28
C VAL A 104 1.79 4.32 -2.79
N PRO A 105 2.21 5.50 -3.25
CA PRO A 105 2.35 5.79 -4.68
C PRO A 105 3.71 5.31 -5.18
N PHE A 106 3.72 4.60 -6.31
CA PHE A 106 4.92 4.21 -7.04
C PHE A 106 4.91 4.86 -8.43
N ALA A 107 5.98 5.56 -8.76
CA ALA A 107 6.19 6.03 -10.13
C ALA A 107 6.61 4.84 -10.99
N VAL A 108 5.89 4.63 -12.07
CA VAL A 108 6.14 3.54 -13.03
C VAL A 108 6.17 4.10 -14.44
N ASP A 109 7.02 3.53 -15.28
CA ASP A 109 7.11 3.83 -16.71
C ASP A 109 6.74 2.58 -17.51
N VAL A 110 5.75 2.72 -18.39
CA VAL A 110 5.29 1.64 -19.27
C VAL A 110 5.77 1.95 -20.67
N PRO A 111 6.60 1.09 -21.29
CA PRO A 111 7.07 1.29 -22.67
C PRO A 111 5.93 1.44 -23.69
N GLU A 112 6.16 2.21 -24.76
CA GLU A 112 5.17 2.40 -25.84
C GLU A 112 4.77 1.10 -26.54
N ASP A 113 5.66 0.12 -26.56
CA ASP A 113 5.49 -1.19 -27.19
C ASP A 113 5.10 -2.29 -26.19
N ALA A 114 4.70 -1.91 -24.97
CA ALA A 114 4.20 -2.86 -23.99
C ALA A 114 2.93 -3.56 -24.53
N GLU A 115 2.92 -4.89 -24.43
CA GLU A 115 1.75 -5.66 -24.86
C GLU A 115 0.60 -5.44 -23.88
N PRO A 116 -0.62 -5.14 -24.38
CA PRO A 116 -1.80 -5.03 -23.53
C PRO A 116 -2.14 -6.35 -22.85
N GLY A 117 -2.63 -6.27 -21.62
CA GLY A 117 -3.00 -7.46 -20.86
C GLY A 117 -3.00 -7.26 -19.35
N THR A 118 -3.30 -8.33 -18.65
CA THR A 118 -3.23 -8.38 -17.18
C THR A 118 -1.88 -9.00 -16.79
N TYR A 119 -1.20 -8.34 -15.87
CA TYR A 119 0.10 -8.73 -15.35
C TYR A 119 0.07 -8.72 -13.82
N GLU A 120 0.95 -9.51 -13.24
CA GLU A 120 1.14 -9.56 -11.80
C GLU A 120 2.40 -8.78 -11.42
N VAL A 121 2.29 -7.96 -10.36
CA VAL A 121 3.41 -7.28 -9.72
C VAL A 121 3.49 -7.71 -8.27
N ASP A 122 4.70 -7.79 -7.72
CA ASP A 122 4.92 -8.21 -6.36
C ASP A 122 5.14 -7.01 -5.43
N VAL A 123 4.41 -6.99 -4.31
CA VAL A 123 4.52 -5.97 -3.26
C VAL A 123 5.17 -6.62 -2.05
N GLU A 124 6.45 -6.34 -1.83
CA GLU A 124 7.15 -6.79 -0.64
C GLU A 124 6.96 -5.80 0.51
N MET A 125 6.52 -6.30 1.66
CA MET A 125 6.28 -5.51 2.86
C MET A 125 7.07 -6.06 4.04
N THR A 126 8.02 -5.28 4.55
CA THR A 126 8.77 -5.62 5.77
C THR A 126 8.28 -4.75 6.93
N TYR A 127 7.96 -5.38 8.05
CA TYR A 127 7.45 -4.68 9.24
C TYR A 127 7.87 -5.35 10.54
N SER A 128 7.79 -4.60 11.66
CA SER A 128 7.98 -5.10 13.00
C SER A 128 6.69 -5.07 13.80
N TYR A 129 6.49 -6.03 14.71
CA TYR A 129 5.32 -6.09 15.59
C TYR A 129 5.62 -6.80 16.90
N THR A 130 4.76 -6.58 17.90
CA THR A 130 4.80 -7.25 19.19
C THR A 130 3.94 -8.52 19.12
N SER A 131 4.56 -9.68 18.97
CA SER A 131 3.83 -10.97 18.83
C SER A 131 3.18 -11.43 20.13
N PHE A 132 3.73 -11.03 21.27
CA PHE A 132 3.23 -11.36 22.59
C PHE A 132 3.65 -10.33 23.63
N ARG A 133 2.73 -9.98 24.52
CA ARG A 133 2.98 -9.14 25.66
C ARG A 133 2.32 -9.69 26.93
N ARG A 134 3.08 -9.71 28.03
CA ARG A 134 2.56 -9.92 29.37
C ARG A 134 3.05 -8.78 30.26
N PRO A 135 2.15 -8.01 30.89
CA PRO A 135 2.54 -6.97 31.80
C PRO A 135 3.48 -7.50 32.90
N GLY A 136 4.62 -6.84 33.10
CA GLY A 136 5.61 -7.23 34.12
C GLY A 136 6.65 -8.27 33.69
N THR A 137 6.53 -8.91 32.53
CA THR A 137 7.51 -9.93 32.07
C THR A 137 8.18 -9.60 30.73
N GLY A 138 7.76 -8.52 30.05
CA GLY A 138 8.36 -8.07 28.79
C GLY A 138 7.49 -8.25 27.56
N GLU A 139 8.04 -7.79 26.46
CA GLU A 139 7.45 -7.82 25.11
C GLU A 139 8.34 -8.67 24.20
N ASN A 140 7.74 -9.38 23.27
CA ASN A 140 8.46 -10.11 22.23
C ASN A 140 8.20 -9.42 20.88
N GLU A 141 9.19 -8.69 20.40
CA GLU A 141 9.15 -8.02 19.09
C GLU A 141 9.68 -8.96 18.02
N ARG A 142 9.04 -8.91 16.84
CA ARG A 142 9.42 -9.67 15.66
C ARG A 142 9.44 -8.77 14.44
N THR A 143 10.32 -9.08 13.50
CA THR A 143 10.31 -8.52 12.15
C THR A 143 9.83 -9.61 11.20
N TYR A 144 8.97 -9.24 10.29
CA TYR A 144 8.38 -10.14 9.31
C TYR A 144 8.40 -9.47 7.93
N THR A 145 8.58 -10.28 6.89
CA THR A 145 8.47 -9.86 5.49
C THR A 145 7.40 -10.73 4.84
N VAL A 146 6.49 -10.09 4.13
CA VAL A 146 5.45 -10.73 3.33
C VAL A 146 5.50 -10.15 1.92
N THR A 147 5.24 -10.98 0.93
CA THR A 147 5.08 -10.58 -0.47
C THR A 147 3.64 -10.88 -0.89
N GLU A 148 2.96 -9.86 -1.39
CA GLU A 148 1.61 -9.95 -1.95
C GLU A 148 1.67 -9.69 -3.44
N THR A 149 0.98 -10.51 -4.22
CA THR A 149 0.89 -10.35 -5.67
C THR A 149 -0.36 -9.53 -6.00
N VAL A 150 -0.20 -8.50 -6.81
CA VAL A 150 -1.27 -7.57 -7.20
C VAL A 150 -1.41 -7.57 -8.72
N ASP A 151 -2.64 -7.75 -9.20
CA ASP A 151 -2.96 -7.65 -10.62
C ASP A 151 -2.97 -6.20 -11.08
N ILE A 152 -2.34 -5.94 -12.23
CA ILE A 152 -2.39 -4.68 -12.97
C ILE A 152 -2.86 -4.95 -14.38
N GLU A 153 -3.43 -3.95 -15.04
CA GLU A 153 -3.87 -4.00 -16.42
C GLU A 153 -3.13 -2.98 -17.26
N ILE A 154 -2.50 -3.42 -18.34
CA ILE A 154 -1.97 -2.53 -19.37
C ILE A 154 -3.04 -2.38 -20.43
N ASP A 155 -3.51 -1.13 -20.59
CA ASP A 155 -4.62 -0.76 -21.47
C ASP A 155 -4.24 -0.88 -22.95
N ASP A 156 -5.23 -1.26 -23.76
CA ASP A 156 -5.13 -1.33 -25.23
C ASP A 156 -5.67 -0.08 -25.92
N ALA A 157 -5.74 1.06 -25.21
CA ALA A 157 -6.31 2.29 -25.74
C ALA A 157 -5.58 2.81 -26.98
N PRO A 158 -6.28 3.52 -27.91
CA PRO A 158 -5.66 4.18 -29.05
C PRO A 158 -4.68 5.25 -28.58
N GLN A 159 -3.45 5.17 -29.02
CA GLN A 159 -2.41 6.16 -28.74
C GLN A 159 -1.95 6.84 -30.03
N PHE A 160 -1.77 8.16 -29.96
CA PHE A 160 -1.41 8.94 -31.14
C PHE A 160 0.00 9.49 -31.04
N ARG A 161 0.83 9.13 -32.03
CA ARG A 161 2.12 9.77 -32.24
C ARG A 161 1.99 10.80 -33.35
N LEU A 162 2.43 12.02 -33.04
CA LEU A 162 2.51 13.09 -34.03
C LEU A 162 3.89 13.07 -34.68
N THR A 163 3.91 12.82 -36.00
CA THR A 163 5.10 12.95 -36.80
C THR A 163 4.96 14.16 -37.70
N THR A 164 5.86 15.12 -37.59
CA THR A 164 5.86 16.25 -38.52
C THR A 164 6.34 15.75 -39.88
N ALA A 165 5.44 15.78 -40.83
CA ALA A 165 5.81 15.54 -42.22
C ALA A 165 6.31 16.85 -42.82
N ASP A 166 7.62 16.87 -43.00
CA ASP A 166 8.35 17.63 -44.00
C ASP A 166 8.32 19.20 -43.96
N ASP A 167 9.51 19.74 -44.14
CA ASP A 167 9.91 21.09 -44.57
C ASP A 167 8.79 22.09 -44.92
N SER A 168 7.94 22.44 -43.97
CA SER A 168 7.16 23.67 -44.10
C SER A 168 8.15 24.83 -43.97
N ARG A 169 8.56 25.35 -45.13
CA ARG A 169 9.42 26.56 -45.23
C ARG A 169 8.60 27.80 -44.87
N LEU A 170 7.88 27.78 -43.77
CA LEU A 170 7.14 28.92 -43.27
C LEU A 170 8.13 29.88 -42.59
N GLN A 171 8.22 31.09 -43.12
CA GLN A 171 8.95 32.17 -42.45
C GLN A 171 8.05 32.90 -41.47
N VAL A 172 8.64 33.59 -40.51
CA VAL A 172 7.92 34.37 -39.50
C VAL A 172 7.04 35.41 -40.23
N GLY A 173 5.70 35.29 -40.02
CA GLY A 173 4.69 36.17 -40.66
C GLY A 173 4.05 35.63 -41.93
N GLU A 174 4.47 34.46 -42.44
CA GLU A 174 3.83 33.80 -43.56
C GLU A 174 2.74 32.83 -43.11
N THR A 175 1.70 32.74 -43.95
CA THR A 175 0.62 31.75 -43.78
C THR A 175 0.72 30.73 -44.90
N GLY A 176 0.79 29.47 -44.56
CA GLY A 176 0.91 28.38 -45.55
C GLY A 176 0.35 27.07 -45.02
N PRO A 177 0.20 26.05 -45.88
CA PRO A 177 -0.23 24.74 -45.46
C PRO A 177 0.83 24.08 -44.55
N PHE A 178 0.36 23.49 -43.47
CA PHE A 178 1.16 22.68 -42.57
C PHE A 178 0.58 21.26 -42.52
N ALA A 179 1.37 20.26 -42.84
CA ALA A 179 0.95 18.86 -42.81
C ALA A 179 1.49 18.17 -41.54
N VAL A 180 0.62 17.50 -40.83
CA VAL A 180 0.94 16.67 -39.68
C VAL A 180 0.49 15.25 -39.97
N THR A 181 1.37 14.29 -39.80
CA THR A 181 1.00 12.87 -39.82
C THR A 181 0.71 12.44 -38.40
N VAL A 182 -0.49 11.91 -38.19
CA VAL A 182 -0.93 11.31 -36.94
C VAL A 182 -0.94 9.81 -37.13
N GLU A 183 -0.16 9.10 -36.36
CA GLU A 183 -0.11 7.64 -36.36
C GLU A 183 -0.76 7.13 -35.08
N ASN A 184 -1.66 6.15 -35.19
CA ASN A 184 -2.13 5.40 -34.04
C ASN A 184 -1.11 4.28 -33.75
N VAL A 185 -0.41 4.41 -32.64
CA VAL A 185 0.60 3.43 -32.17
C VAL A 185 0.05 2.53 -31.06
N GLY A 186 -1.19 2.78 -30.59
CA GLY A 186 -1.89 1.90 -29.65
C GLY A 186 -2.58 0.74 -30.35
N GLY A 187 -2.96 -0.29 -29.62
CA GLY A 187 -3.55 -1.52 -30.13
C GLY A 187 -4.99 -1.37 -30.59
N GLU A 188 -5.78 -0.49 -29.97
CA GLU A 188 -7.17 -0.25 -30.36
C GLU A 188 -7.33 0.69 -31.56
N THR A 189 -8.38 0.43 -32.34
CA THR A 189 -8.74 1.30 -33.46
C THR A 189 -9.40 2.59 -32.95
N ALA A 190 -8.75 3.71 -33.22
CA ALA A 190 -9.34 5.03 -32.94
C ALA A 190 -10.57 5.31 -33.83
N ARG A 191 -11.64 5.79 -33.24
CA ARG A 191 -12.88 6.21 -33.92
C ARG A 191 -13.21 7.64 -33.58
N ASN A 192 -13.80 8.37 -34.57
CA ASN A 192 -14.22 9.78 -34.43
C ASN A 192 -13.07 10.72 -34.02
N VAL A 193 -11.88 10.51 -34.59
CA VAL A 193 -10.74 11.40 -34.38
C VAL A 193 -11.05 12.73 -35.08
N ALA A 194 -11.09 13.80 -34.27
CA ALA A 194 -11.19 15.18 -34.79
C ALA A 194 -9.79 15.80 -34.83
N VAL A 195 -9.38 16.39 -35.96
CA VAL A 195 -8.12 17.12 -36.14
C VAL A 195 -8.41 18.59 -36.31
#